data_22e2bbc7fdc1d557fcd18802467d3ba0
#
_entry.id   22e2bbc7fdc1d557fcd18802467d3ba0
#
_cell.length_a   1.000
_cell.length_b   1.000
_cell.length_c   1.000
_cell.angle_alpha   90.00
_cell.angle_beta   90.00
_cell.angle_gamma   90.00
#
_symmetry.space_group_name_H-M   'P 1'
#
loop_
_entity.id
_entity.type
_entity.pdbx_description
1 polymer ?
#
loop_
_entity_poly.entity_id
_entity_poly.type
_entity_poly.pdbx_seq_one_letter_code
_entity_poly.pdbx_strand_id
1 'polypeptide(L)'
;MENVLYNELRYRGYNVDVGEVAIREKSDRIDRNGKIIYTQKALEVDFIATSGSSKYYIQSALSMTDPEKEEQEKRPLNNIDDSFQKIIITRNGLHPQTDEEGILVVDLFDFLLNSDICVPVVL
;
A
#
# COMPACT_ATOMS: atom_id res chain seq x y z
N MET A 1 -1.43 15.24 3.03
CA MET A 1 -1.96 14.30 2.00
C MET A 1 -2.83 13.21 2.59
N GLU A 2 -2.43 12.62 3.70
CA GLU A 2 -3.20 11.51 4.30
C GLU A 2 -4.62 11.91 4.73
N ASN A 3 -4.79 13.10 5.29
CA ASN A 3 -6.12 13.61 5.66
C ASN A 3 -7.05 13.74 4.45
N VAL A 4 -6.52 14.20 3.33
CA VAL A 4 -7.28 14.33 2.09
C VAL A 4 -7.72 12.96 1.58
N LEU A 5 -6.82 11.98 1.59
CA LEU A 5 -7.13 10.61 1.18
C LEU A 5 -8.16 9.96 2.09
N TYR A 6 -7.99 10.11 3.40
CA TYR A 6 -8.96 9.58 4.36
C TYR A 6 -10.36 10.12 4.09
N ASN A 7 -10.48 11.44 3.93
CA ASN A 7 -11.77 12.08 3.70
C ASN A 7 -12.38 11.64 2.37
N GLU A 8 -11.57 11.53 1.31
CA GLU A 8 -12.06 11.09 0.00
C GLU A 8 -12.55 9.64 0.04
N LEU A 9 -11.83 8.76 0.70
CA LEU A 9 -12.24 7.36 0.83
C LEU A 9 -13.56 7.25 1.63
N ARG A 10 -13.69 8.00 2.70
CA ARG A 10 -14.91 8.06 3.49
C ARG A 10 -16.08 8.62 2.66
N TYR A 11 -15.82 9.68 1.90
CA TYR A 11 -16.81 10.27 1.00
C TYR A 11 -17.31 9.26 -0.04
N ARG A 12 -16.42 8.41 -0.54
CA ARG A 12 -16.78 7.36 -1.50
C ARG A 12 -17.51 6.17 -0.85
N GLY A 13 -17.69 6.18 0.45
CA GLY A 13 -18.44 5.17 1.16
C GLY A 13 -17.62 4.01 1.74
N TYR A 14 -16.29 4.12 1.75
CA TYR A 14 -15.43 3.10 2.33
C TYR A 14 -15.31 3.22 3.84
N ASN A 15 -15.22 2.07 4.51
CA ASN A 15 -14.67 2.00 5.85
C ASN A 15 -13.14 2.05 5.72
N VAL A 16 -12.49 2.85 6.56
CA VAL A 16 -11.05 3.09 6.44
C VAL A 16 -10.38 2.76 7.77
N ASP A 17 -9.43 1.84 7.72
CA ASP A 17 -8.61 1.43 8.85
C ASP A 17 -7.13 1.59 8.52
N VAL A 18 -6.29 1.64 9.56
CA VAL A 18 -4.84 1.51 9.42
C VAL A 18 -4.50 0.02 9.48
N GLY A 19 -3.61 -0.43 8.60
CA GLY A 19 -3.21 -1.82 8.55
C GLY A 19 -1.80 -2.06 9.04
N GLU A 20 -1.52 -3.30 9.45
CA GLU A 20 -0.18 -3.76 9.77
C GLU A 20 0.08 -5.09 9.06
N VAL A 21 1.31 -5.23 8.54
CA VAL A 21 1.78 -6.45 7.90
C VAL A 21 2.97 -6.98 8.69
N ALA A 22 2.86 -8.21 9.18
CA ALA A 22 3.97 -8.87 9.87
C ALA A 22 4.93 -9.45 8.83
N ILE A 23 6.21 -9.13 8.97
CA ILE A 23 7.26 -9.68 8.13
C ILE A 23 8.34 -10.33 8.99
N ARG A 24 9.10 -11.25 8.38
CA ARG A 24 10.30 -11.82 8.99
C ARG A 24 11.52 -11.17 8.36
N GLU A 25 12.43 -10.71 9.20
CA GLU A 25 13.72 -10.15 8.75
C GLU A 25 14.87 -10.99 9.29
N LYS A 26 15.92 -11.11 8.48
CA LYS A 26 17.19 -11.67 8.95
C LYS A 26 17.77 -10.71 9.98
N SER A 27 18.13 -11.26 11.16
CA SER A 27 18.91 -10.50 12.13
C SER A 27 20.41 -10.74 11.89
N ASP A 28 21.24 -9.91 12.54
CA ASP A 28 22.71 -10.12 12.54
C ASP A 28 23.15 -11.23 13.49
N ARG A 29 22.20 -11.92 14.12
CA ARG A 29 22.48 -12.95 15.12
C ARG A 29 22.44 -14.34 14.51
N ILE A 30 23.28 -15.20 15.06
CA ILE A 30 23.36 -16.61 14.70
C ILE A 30 23.08 -17.43 15.98
N ASP A 31 22.32 -18.51 15.84
CA ASP A 31 22.08 -19.41 16.97
C ASP A 31 23.30 -20.30 17.24
N ARG A 32 23.19 -21.17 18.25
CA ARG A 32 24.27 -22.09 18.64
C ARG A 32 24.68 -23.03 17.51
N ASN A 33 23.79 -23.32 16.58
CA ASN A 33 24.01 -24.25 15.47
C ASN A 33 24.47 -23.53 14.18
N GLY A 34 24.74 -22.23 14.23
CA GLY A 34 25.16 -21.45 13.10
C GLY A 34 24.02 -21.04 12.18
N LYS A 35 22.77 -21.17 12.59
CA LYS A 35 21.61 -20.76 11.82
C LYS A 35 21.28 -19.30 12.06
N ILE A 36 20.85 -18.61 11.00
CA ILE A 36 20.44 -17.22 11.08
C ILE A 36 19.17 -17.11 11.91
N ILE A 37 19.18 -16.20 12.87
CA ILE A 37 17.98 -15.88 13.67
C ILE A 37 17.17 -14.84 12.92
N TYR A 38 15.86 -15.10 12.74
CA TYR A 38 14.92 -14.18 12.17
C TYR A 38 14.17 -13.45 13.26
N THR A 39 13.90 -12.17 13.03
CA THR A 39 13.05 -11.36 13.89
C THR A 39 11.74 -11.04 13.17
N GLN A 40 10.69 -10.82 13.94
CA GLN A 40 9.43 -10.34 13.40
C GLN A 40 9.38 -8.83 13.48
N LYS A 41 8.87 -8.20 12.43
CA LYS A 41 8.67 -6.77 12.35
C LYS A 41 7.29 -6.51 11.78
N ALA A 42 6.60 -5.48 12.31
CA ALA A 42 5.35 -5.01 11.74
C ALA A 42 5.63 -3.82 10.82
N LEU A 43 5.11 -3.88 9.62
CA LEU A 43 5.12 -2.77 8.67
C LEU A 43 3.72 -2.18 8.59
N GLU A 44 3.62 -0.87 8.61
CA GLU A 44 2.34 -0.18 8.58
C GLU A 44 1.89 0.07 7.15
N VAL A 45 0.59 -0.16 6.89
CA VAL A 45 -0.09 0.25 5.67
C VAL A 45 -0.97 1.44 6.05
N ASP A 46 -0.85 2.55 5.33
CA ASP A 46 -1.52 3.80 5.70
C ASP A 46 -3.04 3.63 5.78
N PHE A 47 -3.64 2.98 4.78
CA PHE A 47 -5.09 2.77 4.79
C PHE A 47 -5.47 1.39 4.25
N ILE A 48 -6.46 0.79 4.89
CA ILE A 48 -7.21 -0.33 4.35
C ILE A 48 -8.63 0.15 4.14
N ALA A 49 -9.07 0.24 2.88
CA ALA A 49 -10.39 0.71 2.52
C ALA A 49 -11.27 -0.49 2.15
N THR A 50 -12.40 -0.64 2.85
CA THR A 50 -13.32 -1.75 2.63
C THR A 50 -14.73 -1.26 2.34
N SER A 51 -15.42 -1.93 1.42
CA SER A 51 -16.82 -1.70 1.14
C SER A 51 -17.43 -3.00 0.62
N GLY A 52 -18.32 -3.62 1.40
CA GLY A 52 -18.83 -4.93 1.06
C GLY A 52 -17.72 -5.96 0.94
N SER A 53 -17.60 -6.60 -0.23
CA SER A 53 -16.54 -7.56 -0.52
C SER A 53 -15.29 -6.92 -1.13
N SER A 54 -15.31 -5.62 -1.37
CA SER A 54 -14.17 -4.88 -1.95
C SER A 54 -13.22 -4.43 -0.86
N LYS A 55 -11.93 -4.58 -1.13
CA LYS A 55 -10.87 -4.20 -0.21
C LYS A 55 -9.67 -3.69 -0.99
N TYR A 56 -9.10 -2.58 -0.53
CA TYR A 56 -7.93 -1.95 -1.14
C TYR A 56 -6.91 -1.62 -0.07
N TYR A 57 -5.65 -1.87 -0.36
CA TYR A 57 -4.52 -1.45 0.47
C TYR A 57 -3.90 -0.22 -0.16
N ILE A 58 -3.80 0.87 0.59
CA ILE A 58 -3.40 2.17 0.07
C ILE A 58 -2.25 2.74 0.88
N GLN A 59 -1.15 3.08 0.20
CA GLN A 59 -0.02 3.82 0.76
C GLN A 59 0.02 5.21 0.14
N SER A 60 0.35 6.22 0.95
CA SER A 60 0.63 7.55 0.45
C SER A 60 2.14 7.80 0.45
N ALA A 61 2.66 8.32 -0.65
CA ALA A 61 4.08 8.63 -0.81
C ALA A 61 4.22 9.95 -1.55
N LEU A 62 5.03 10.89 -1.02
CA LEU A 62 5.22 12.18 -1.69
C LEU A 62 5.86 12.03 -3.06
N SER A 63 6.77 11.10 -3.19
CA SER A 63 7.52 10.88 -4.42
C SER A 63 8.05 9.45 -4.46
N MET A 64 8.13 8.88 -5.67
CA MET A 64 8.68 7.56 -5.94
C MET A 64 9.87 7.63 -6.90
N THR A 65 10.62 8.74 -6.88
CA THR A 65 11.72 8.98 -7.82
C THR A 65 13.02 8.28 -7.43
N ASP A 66 13.18 7.90 -6.17
CA ASP A 66 14.37 7.23 -5.64
C ASP A 66 14.08 5.73 -5.50
N PRO A 67 14.89 4.82 -6.09
CA PRO A 67 14.66 3.38 -5.98
C PRO A 67 14.59 2.86 -4.54
N GLU A 68 15.37 3.41 -3.62
CA GLU A 68 15.29 3.02 -2.20
C GLU A 68 13.94 3.40 -1.59
N LYS A 69 13.46 4.60 -1.86
CA LYS A 69 12.15 5.07 -1.41
C LYS A 69 11.03 4.25 -2.01
N GLU A 70 11.13 3.94 -3.30
CA GLU A 70 10.17 3.12 -4.00
C GLU A 70 10.05 1.74 -3.36
N GLU A 71 11.17 1.07 -3.10
CA GLU A 71 11.18 -0.21 -2.42
C GLU A 71 10.60 -0.12 -1.02
N GLN A 72 10.96 0.93 -0.27
CA GLN A 72 10.49 1.15 1.08
C GLN A 72 8.96 1.32 1.14
N GLU A 73 8.38 2.08 0.22
CA GLU A 73 6.94 2.29 0.16
C GLU A 73 6.18 1.05 -0.32
N LYS A 74 6.76 0.28 -1.22
CA LYS A 74 6.16 -0.95 -1.73
C LYS A 74 6.29 -2.14 -0.79
N ARG A 75 7.27 -2.12 0.12
CA ARG A 75 7.58 -3.25 0.98
C ARG A 75 6.40 -3.76 1.79
N PRO A 76 5.61 -2.92 2.49
CA PRO A 76 4.42 -3.42 3.18
C PRO A 76 3.45 -4.09 2.22
N LEU A 77 3.21 -3.51 1.06
CA LEU A 77 2.25 -4.02 0.08
C LEU A 77 2.71 -5.33 -0.53
N ASN A 78 4.00 -5.47 -0.83
CA ASN A 78 4.57 -6.70 -1.39
C ASN A 78 4.54 -7.88 -0.42
N ASN A 79 4.39 -7.61 0.87
CA ASN A 79 4.31 -8.65 1.90
C ASN A 79 2.86 -9.04 2.25
N ILE A 80 1.89 -8.47 1.59
CA ILE A 80 0.48 -8.85 1.73
C ILE A 80 0.20 -9.98 0.75
N ASP A 81 -0.17 -11.14 1.28
CA ASP A 81 -0.36 -12.36 0.51
C ASP A 81 -1.86 -12.59 0.23
N ASP A 82 -2.46 -11.68 -0.50
CA ASP A 82 -3.84 -11.82 -1.00
C ASP A 82 -3.97 -11.16 -2.37
N SER A 83 -5.14 -11.33 -2.99
CA SER A 83 -5.42 -10.85 -4.34
C SER A 83 -6.08 -9.48 -4.40
N PHE A 84 -6.29 -8.82 -3.26
CA PHE A 84 -6.90 -7.49 -3.25
C PHE A 84 -5.92 -6.46 -3.81
N GLN A 85 -6.48 -5.43 -4.44
CA GLN A 85 -5.68 -4.42 -5.11
C GLN A 85 -4.86 -3.59 -4.13
N LYS A 86 -3.63 -3.30 -4.52
CA LYS A 86 -2.68 -2.49 -3.77
C LYS A 86 -2.39 -1.22 -4.56
N ILE A 87 -2.46 -0.08 -3.90
CA ILE A 87 -2.39 1.24 -4.53
C ILE A 87 -1.38 2.11 -3.78
N ILE A 88 -0.53 2.80 -4.52
CA ILE A 88 0.32 3.86 -3.98
C ILE A 88 -0.13 5.18 -4.60
N ILE A 89 -0.42 6.16 -3.75
CA ILE A 89 -0.84 7.50 -4.18
C ILE A 89 0.30 8.47 -3.95
N THR A 90 0.73 9.13 -5.03
CA THR A 90 1.88 10.04 -5.03
C THR A 90 1.45 11.46 -5.38
N ARG A 91 2.39 12.41 -5.27
CA ARG A 91 2.18 13.79 -5.70
C ARG A 91 3.17 14.21 -6.79
N ASN A 92 3.57 13.29 -7.64
CA ASN A 92 4.59 13.56 -8.66
C ASN A 92 4.03 13.83 -10.07
N GLY A 93 2.71 13.87 -10.23
CA GLY A 93 2.06 14.19 -11.51
C GLY A 93 2.17 13.11 -12.58
N LEU A 94 2.60 11.91 -12.24
CA LEU A 94 2.70 10.81 -13.20
C LEU A 94 1.33 10.23 -13.52
N HIS A 95 1.17 9.74 -14.75
CA HIS A 95 -0.03 8.99 -15.14
C HIS A 95 -0.13 7.68 -14.36
N PRO A 96 -1.35 7.15 -14.15
CA PRO A 96 -1.53 5.87 -13.47
C PRO A 96 -0.73 4.76 -14.15
N GLN A 97 0.02 4.00 -13.35
CA GLN A 97 0.85 2.88 -13.82
C GLN A 97 0.70 1.71 -12.87
N THR A 98 0.65 0.50 -13.45
CA THR A 98 0.69 -0.73 -12.66
C THR A 98 2.08 -1.34 -12.81
N ASP A 99 2.73 -1.65 -11.69
CA ASP A 99 4.06 -2.24 -11.72
C ASP A 99 4.02 -3.76 -11.93
N GLU A 100 5.20 -4.39 -11.92
CA GLU A 100 5.34 -5.83 -12.15
C GLU A 100 4.67 -6.68 -11.07
N GLU A 101 4.55 -6.15 -9.86
CA GLU A 101 3.89 -6.82 -8.74
C GLU A 101 2.38 -6.58 -8.69
N GLY A 102 1.84 -5.81 -9.62
CA GLY A 102 0.41 -5.49 -9.67
C GLY A 102 0.00 -4.31 -8.80
N ILE A 103 0.95 -3.54 -8.28
CA ILE A 103 0.67 -2.33 -7.51
C ILE A 103 0.35 -1.17 -8.46
N LEU A 104 -0.81 -0.56 -8.27
CA LEU A 104 -1.19 0.64 -9.02
C LEU A 104 -0.55 1.86 -8.36
N VAL A 105 0.23 2.61 -9.13
CA VAL A 105 0.80 3.89 -8.70
C VAL A 105 0.05 5.00 -9.42
N VAL A 106 -0.55 5.91 -8.66
CA VAL A 106 -1.41 6.97 -9.21
C VAL A 106 -1.14 8.28 -8.49
N ASP A 107 -1.21 9.40 -9.24
CA ASP A 107 -1.10 10.73 -8.66
C ASP A 107 -2.35 11.10 -7.86
N LEU A 108 -2.17 11.89 -6.81
CA LEU A 108 -3.26 12.30 -5.93
C LEU A 108 -4.39 12.99 -6.70
N PHE A 109 -4.07 13.89 -7.62
CA PHE A 109 -5.10 14.60 -8.38
C PHE A 109 -5.86 13.67 -9.32
N ASP A 110 -5.17 12.74 -9.97
CA ASP A 110 -5.84 11.72 -10.77
C ASP A 110 -6.76 10.85 -9.92
N PHE A 111 -6.31 10.50 -8.72
CA PHE A 111 -7.14 9.73 -7.79
C PHE A 111 -8.40 10.52 -7.38
N LEU A 112 -8.26 11.80 -7.03
CA LEU A 112 -9.37 12.63 -6.59
C LEU A 112 -10.36 12.92 -7.71
N LEU A 113 -9.88 13.08 -8.94
CA LEU A 113 -10.71 13.44 -10.10
C LEU A 113 -11.32 12.23 -10.79
N ASN A 114 -10.80 11.04 -10.56
CA ASN A 114 -11.25 9.83 -11.24
C ASN A 114 -11.95 8.89 -10.28
N SER A 115 -13.28 8.91 -10.30
CA SER A 115 -14.11 8.06 -9.44
C SER A 115 -14.01 6.56 -9.80
N ASP A 116 -13.41 6.20 -10.94
CA ASP A 116 -13.24 4.81 -11.34
C ASP A 116 -12.09 4.11 -10.62
N ILE A 117 -11.20 4.88 -9.99
CA ILE A 117 -10.15 4.31 -9.14
C ILE A 117 -10.76 3.98 -7.78
N CYS A 118 -10.53 2.78 -7.28
CA CYS A 118 -11.15 2.25 -6.07
C CYS A 118 -12.68 2.15 -6.18
N VAL A 119 -13.17 1.68 -7.32
CA VAL A 119 -14.60 1.38 -7.46
C VAL A 119 -14.80 -0.12 -7.36
N PRO A 120 -15.79 -0.60 -6.56
CA PRO A 120 -16.16 -2.00 -6.59
C PRO A 120 -16.57 -2.39 -8.01
N VAL A 121 -16.02 -3.51 -8.51
CA VAL A 121 -16.47 -4.04 -9.79
C VAL A 121 -17.90 -4.52 -9.60
N VAL A 122 -18.84 -3.77 -10.14
CA VAL A 122 -20.24 -4.19 -10.19
C VAL A 122 -20.42 -4.93 -11.51
N LEU A 123 -20.56 -6.22 -11.38
CA LEU A 123 -20.88 -7.07 -12.52
C LEU A 123 -22.40 -7.18 -12.70
#